data_cddc5ae7159977ff08de2bcd5a4c87a5
#
_entry.id   cddc5ae7159977ff08de2bcd5a4c87a5
#
_cell.length_a   1.000
_cell.length_b   1.000
_cell.length_c   1.000
_cell.angle_alpha   90.00
_cell.angle_beta   90.00
_cell.angle_gamma   90.00
#
_symmetry.space_group_name_H-M   'P 1'
#
loop_
_entity.id
_entity.type
_entity.pdbx_description
1 polymer ?
#
loop_
_entity_poly.entity_id
_entity_poly.type
_entity_poly.pdbx_seq_one_letter_code
_entity_poly.pdbx_strand_id
1 'polypeptide(L)'
;APWNGPLFPTKDLYLFLSVFSGGVVSYWLNVGIGLGAVVAAALVGVLAGTLLPVYAVPLYCGSFVGMASPKVLTAGHVVLASAIAGAIYVLAQDVFNGFGGKLGTIACAGCVLTAAFSGKALLTGTVPPADVASRMIITSVIAAVAAYLVNVRLGKGAVMGSAIVGLVGGLVLPALIPDIGATLATVCICASFAGMSSKARIPNEALMALAGVLVGLVFVYSSPYMGGAGGKLGTTAFGSVIAV
;
A
#
# COMPACT_ATOMS: atom_id res chain seq x y z
N ALA A 1 22.51 -11.41 30.46
CA ALA A 1 21.44 -12.10 31.22
C ALA A 1 20.64 -12.97 30.24
N PRO A 2 20.28 -14.21 30.58
CA PRO A 2 19.42 -15.01 29.74
C PRO A 2 18.06 -14.33 29.61
N TRP A 3 17.52 -14.31 28.36
CA TRP A 3 16.21 -13.80 28.05
C TRP A 3 15.14 -14.62 28.77
N ASN A 4 14.45 -14.03 29.75
CA ASN A 4 13.39 -14.68 30.55
C ASN A 4 11.97 -14.22 30.16
N GLY A 5 11.81 -13.49 29.05
CA GLY A 5 10.50 -13.07 28.56
C GLY A 5 9.86 -14.12 27.65
N PRO A 6 8.54 -14.06 27.42
CA PRO A 6 7.87 -14.93 26.44
C PRO A 6 8.48 -14.71 25.06
N LEU A 7 8.68 -15.80 24.29
CA LEU A 7 9.20 -15.78 22.92
C LEU A 7 8.42 -14.84 21.99
N PHE A 8 7.13 -14.64 22.27
CA PHE A 8 6.28 -13.66 21.58
C PHE A 8 5.49 -12.85 22.63
N PRO A 9 5.82 -11.56 22.80
CA PRO A 9 4.99 -10.67 23.58
C PRO A 9 3.56 -10.65 23.05
N THR A 10 2.55 -10.59 23.90
CA THR A 10 1.13 -10.54 23.51
C THR A 10 0.85 -9.43 22.49
N LYS A 11 1.58 -8.31 22.59
CA LYS A 11 1.52 -7.20 21.63
C LYS A 11 1.87 -7.65 20.21
N ASP A 12 2.93 -8.42 20.04
CA ASP A 12 3.41 -8.86 18.72
C ASP A 12 2.42 -9.83 18.06
N LEU A 13 1.76 -10.67 18.86
CA LEU A 13 0.67 -11.52 18.39
C LEU A 13 -0.50 -10.69 17.85
N TYR A 14 -0.90 -9.63 18.55
CA TYR A 14 -1.99 -8.75 18.07
C TYR A 14 -1.59 -8.00 16.80
N LEU A 15 -0.36 -7.55 16.69
CA LEU A 15 0.16 -6.92 15.46
C LEU A 15 0.15 -7.90 14.30
N PHE A 16 0.66 -9.12 14.51
CA PHE A 16 0.63 -10.18 13.51
C PHE A 16 -0.80 -10.49 13.05
N LEU A 17 -1.71 -10.73 13.98
CA LEU A 17 -3.12 -11.02 13.67
C LEU A 17 -3.82 -9.88 12.94
N SER A 18 -3.45 -8.63 13.24
CA SER A 18 -3.99 -7.46 12.54
C SER A 18 -3.53 -7.41 11.08
N VAL A 19 -2.23 -7.65 10.80
CA VAL A 19 -1.75 -7.74 9.41
C VAL A 19 -2.42 -8.91 8.69
N PHE A 20 -2.46 -10.07 9.33
CA PHE A 20 -3.06 -11.27 8.77
C PHE A 20 -4.54 -11.05 8.40
N SER A 21 -5.34 -10.55 9.33
CA SER A 21 -6.78 -10.30 9.10
C SER A 21 -7.01 -9.20 8.07
N GLY A 22 -6.20 -8.12 8.10
CA GLY A 22 -6.26 -7.06 7.09
C GLY A 22 -6.07 -7.60 5.67
N GLY A 23 -5.15 -8.54 5.47
CA GLY A 23 -4.88 -9.15 4.16
C GLY A 23 -6.04 -10.04 3.69
N VAL A 24 -6.52 -10.91 4.54
CA VAL A 24 -7.62 -11.84 4.22
C VAL A 24 -8.91 -11.06 3.94
N VAL A 25 -9.27 -10.10 4.80
CA VAL A 25 -10.49 -9.27 4.63
C VAL A 25 -10.40 -8.43 3.36
N SER A 26 -9.25 -7.77 3.12
CA SER A 26 -9.08 -6.96 1.91
C SER A 26 -9.17 -7.80 0.64
N TYR A 27 -8.61 -9.01 0.62
CA TYR A 27 -8.71 -9.90 -0.55
C TYR A 27 -10.16 -10.36 -0.78
N TRP A 28 -10.88 -10.68 0.29
CA TRP A 28 -12.29 -11.03 0.18
C TRP A 28 -13.14 -9.86 -0.35
N LEU A 29 -12.89 -8.63 0.10
CA LEU A 29 -13.54 -7.43 -0.45
C LEU A 29 -13.16 -7.20 -1.92
N ASN A 30 -11.88 -7.39 -2.26
CA ASN A 30 -11.35 -7.20 -3.60
C ASN A 30 -11.93 -8.19 -4.61
N VAL A 31 -11.83 -9.50 -4.30
CA VAL A 31 -12.13 -10.58 -5.23
C VAL A 31 -13.48 -11.23 -4.95
N GLY A 32 -13.82 -11.45 -3.67
CA GLY A 32 -15.06 -12.11 -3.26
C GLY A 32 -16.29 -11.22 -3.48
N ILE A 33 -16.21 -9.96 -3.05
CA ILE A 33 -17.29 -8.96 -3.28
C ILE A 33 -17.12 -8.25 -4.63
N GLY A 34 -15.90 -8.18 -5.16
CA GLY A 34 -15.63 -7.53 -6.45
C GLY A 34 -15.46 -6.02 -6.39
N LEU A 35 -15.11 -5.44 -5.22
CA LEU A 35 -14.88 -4.00 -5.09
C LEU A 35 -13.62 -3.51 -5.82
N GLY A 36 -12.74 -4.41 -6.23
CA GLY A 36 -11.44 -4.09 -6.78
C GLY A 36 -10.39 -3.73 -5.72
N ALA A 37 -9.13 -3.91 -6.08
CA ALA A 37 -8.00 -3.85 -5.14
C ALA A 37 -7.86 -2.50 -4.43
N VAL A 38 -8.06 -1.39 -5.16
CA VAL A 38 -7.90 -0.02 -4.64
C VAL A 38 -8.96 0.29 -3.59
N VAL A 39 -10.24 0.08 -3.97
CA VAL A 39 -11.38 0.40 -3.07
C VAL A 39 -11.37 -0.51 -1.86
N ALA A 40 -11.10 -1.81 -2.04
CA ALA A 40 -11.03 -2.78 -0.95
C ALA A 40 -9.97 -2.41 0.10
N ALA A 41 -8.74 -2.13 -0.34
CA ALA A 41 -7.66 -1.75 0.57
C ALA A 41 -7.93 -0.40 1.25
N ALA A 42 -8.41 0.59 0.51
CA ALA A 42 -8.74 1.90 1.05
C ALA A 42 -9.89 1.83 2.08
N LEU A 43 -10.92 1.02 1.82
CA LEU A 43 -12.02 0.81 2.74
C LEU A 43 -11.54 0.18 4.06
N VAL A 44 -10.68 -0.84 3.99
CA VAL A 44 -10.05 -1.42 5.20
C VAL A 44 -9.28 -0.34 5.97
N GLY A 45 -8.53 0.53 5.28
CA GLY A 45 -7.79 1.64 5.90
C GLY A 45 -8.70 2.65 6.61
N VAL A 46 -9.80 3.07 5.97
CA VAL A 46 -10.77 4.00 6.58
C VAL A 46 -11.43 3.37 7.79
N LEU A 47 -11.92 2.13 7.67
CA LEU A 47 -12.57 1.42 8.77
C LEU A 47 -11.59 1.18 9.93
N ALA A 48 -10.37 0.76 9.64
CA ALA A 48 -9.35 0.55 10.66
C ALA A 48 -8.99 1.87 11.36
N GLY A 49 -8.79 2.96 10.60
CA GLY A 49 -8.46 4.27 11.17
C GLY A 49 -9.56 4.89 12.01
N THR A 50 -10.83 4.55 11.73
CA THR A 50 -11.98 5.07 12.48
C THR A 50 -12.37 4.19 13.67
N LEU A 51 -12.42 2.87 13.48
CA LEU A 51 -12.95 1.93 14.48
C LEU A 51 -11.87 1.30 15.35
N LEU A 52 -10.65 1.12 14.82
CA LEU A 52 -9.55 0.42 15.47
C LEU A 52 -8.24 1.21 15.36
N PRO A 53 -8.17 2.48 15.80
CA PRO A 53 -7.03 3.36 15.55
C PRO A 53 -5.69 2.79 16.06
N VAL A 54 -5.69 2.03 17.16
CA VAL A 54 -4.49 1.38 17.70
C VAL A 54 -3.91 0.33 16.75
N TYR A 55 -4.77 -0.36 15.99
CA TYR A 55 -4.40 -1.40 15.04
C TYR A 55 -4.50 -0.96 13.57
N ALA A 56 -4.80 0.32 13.33
CA ALA A 56 -5.00 0.82 11.97
C ALA A 56 -3.78 0.58 11.06
N VAL A 57 -2.58 0.81 11.57
CA VAL A 57 -1.34 0.65 10.79
C VAL A 57 -1.11 -0.81 10.36
N PRO A 58 -1.11 -1.81 11.26
CA PRO A 58 -0.94 -3.20 10.85
C PRO A 58 -2.11 -3.74 10.02
N LEU A 59 -3.36 -3.36 10.30
CA LEU A 59 -4.52 -3.74 9.46
C LEU A 59 -4.36 -3.20 8.03
N TYR A 60 -3.93 -1.93 7.90
CA TYR A 60 -3.70 -1.31 6.59
C TYR A 60 -2.50 -1.93 5.87
N CYS A 61 -1.44 -2.32 6.60
CA CYS A 61 -0.33 -3.10 6.04
C CYS A 61 -0.84 -4.39 5.39
N GLY A 62 -1.64 -5.15 6.14
CA GLY A 62 -2.26 -6.38 5.63
C GLY A 62 -3.13 -6.14 4.40
N SER A 63 -3.92 -5.05 4.39
CA SER A 63 -4.82 -4.77 3.27
C SER A 63 -4.09 -4.68 1.93
N PHE A 64 -2.81 -4.34 1.93
CA PHE A 64 -2.00 -4.29 0.71
C PHE A 64 -1.63 -5.68 0.18
N VAL A 65 -1.53 -6.69 1.06
CA VAL A 65 -1.43 -8.10 0.61
C VAL A 65 -2.70 -8.48 -0.15
N GLY A 66 -3.87 -8.09 0.37
CA GLY A 66 -5.16 -8.34 -0.26
C GLY A 66 -5.39 -7.66 -1.62
N MET A 67 -4.54 -6.71 -2.00
CA MET A 67 -4.52 -6.14 -3.35
C MET A 67 -3.95 -7.10 -4.41
N ALA A 68 -3.47 -8.27 -4.03
CA ALA A 68 -2.94 -9.26 -4.96
C ALA A 68 -3.97 -9.67 -6.02
N SER A 69 -3.48 -9.85 -7.26
CA SER A 69 -4.32 -10.33 -8.36
C SER A 69 -4.66 -11.81 -8.18
N PRO A 70 -5.93 -12.22 -8.35
CA PRO A 70 -6.32 -13.63 -8.32
C PRO A 70 -5.67 -14.46 -9.43
N LYS A 71 -5.16 -13.81 -10.49
CA LYS A 71 -4.38 -14.47 -11.55
C LYS A 71 -3.00 -14.94 -11.07
N VAL A 72 -2.48 -14.37 -9.99
CA VAL A 72 -1.17 -14.70 -9.41
C VAL A 72 -1.34 -15.47 -8.10
N LEU A 73 -2.09 -14.92 -7.17
CA LEU A 73 -2.28 -15.48 -5.83
C LEU A 73 -3.75 -15.79 -5.57
N THR A 74 -4.06 -17.08 -5.39
CA THR A 74 -5.39 -17.52 -4.95
C THR A 74 -5.62 -17.18 -3.47
N ALA A 75 -6.84 -17.36 -2.97
CA ALA A 75 -7.17 -17.11 -1.56
C ALA A 75 -6.23 -17.83 -0.58
N GLY A 76 -5.90 -19.10 -0.83
CA GLY A 76 -4.95 -19.85 0.00
C GLY A 76 -3.54 -19.26 -0.03
N HIS A 77 -3.07 -18.78 -1.16
CA HIS A 77 -1.79 -18.09 -1.27
C HIS A 77 -1.81 -16.74 -0.51
N VAL A 78 -2.92 -16.01 -0.54
CA VAL A 78 -3.05 -14.74 0.20
C VAL A 78 -3.05 -14.97 1.71
N VAL A 79 -3.61 -16.07 2.20
CA VAL A 79 -3.49 -16.47 3.61
C VAL A 79 -2.02 -16.64 3.99
N LEU A 80 -1.24 -17.38 3.18
CA LEU A 80 0.19 -17.56 3.42
C LEU A 80 0.97 -16.24 3.30
N ALA A 81 0.69 -15.43 2.27
CA ALA A 81 1.32 -14.13 2.08
C ALA A 81 1.04 -13.18 3.26
N SER A 82 -0.18 -13.22 3.80
CA SER A 82 -0.58 -12.41 4.96
C SER A 82 0.14 -12.86 6.23
N ALA A 83 0.34 -14.16 6.41
CA ALA A 83 1.12 -14.70 7.53
C ALA A 83 2.59 -14.28 7.44
N ILE A 84 3.21 -14.40 6.24
CA ILE A 84 4.60 -13.96 6.01
C ILE A 84 4.72 -12.45 6.23
N ALA A 85 3.81 -11.65 5.66
CA ALA A 85 3.80 -10.20 5.86
C ALA A 85 3.62 -9.82 7.34
N GLY A 86 2.78 -10.54 8.09
CA GLY A 86 2.59 -10.34 9.53
C GLY A 86 3.87 -10.60 10.32
N ALA A 87 4.59 -11.68 10.01
CA ALA A 87 5.87 -11.99 10.62
C ALA A 87 6.92 -10.91 10.31
N ILE A 88 7.05 -10.50 9.03
CA ILE A 88 7.96 -9.42 8.62
C ILE A 88 7.59 -8.10 9.31
N TYR A 89 6.29 -7.79 9.46
CA TYR A 89 5.82 -6.58 10.13
C TYR A 89 6.30 -6.52 11.58
N VAL A 90 6.13 -7.62 12.33
CA VAL A 90 6.58 -7.72 13.73
C VAL A 90 8.09 -7.51 13.83
N LEU A 91 8.88 -8.15 12.95
CA LEU A 91 10.34 -8.01 12.94
C LEU A 91 10.81 -6.61 12.54
N ALA A 92 10.07 -5.94 11.67
CA ALA A 92 10.45 -4.64 11.10
C ALA A 92 9.69 -3.45 11.71
N GLN A 93 8.95 -3.64 12.83
CA GLN A 93 8.09 -2.59 13.39
C GLN A 93 8.85 -1.29 13.67
N ASP A 94 10.09 -1.38 14.13
CA ASP A 94 10.92 -0.23 14.50
C ASP A 94 11.89 0.24 13.39
N VAL A 95 11.90 -0.44 12.24
CA VAL A 95 12.77 -0.09 11.09
C VAL A 95 12.05 0.89 10.17
N PHE A 96 12.74 1.90 9.64
CA PHE A 96 12.19 2.91 8.72
C PHE A 96 10.91 3.61 9.22
N ASN A 97 10.86 3.97 10.49
CA ASN A 97 9.72 4.68 11.05
C ASN A 97 9.54 6.06 10.40
N GLY A 98 8.29 6.38 10.02
CA GLY A 98 7.93 7.64 9.41
C GLY A 98 8.17 7.72 7.89
N PHE A 99 8.68 6.67 7.25
CA PHE A 99 8.77 6.61 5.79
C PHE A 99 7.46 6.07 5.19
N GLY A 100 6.88 6.83 4.26
CA GLY A 100 5.72 6.39 3.49
C GLY A 100 6.06 5.21 2.58
N GLY A 101 5.09 4.31 2.38
CA GLY A 101 5.27 3.12 1.53
C GLY A 101 5.89 1.90 2.22
N LYS A 102 6.52 2.02 3.40
CA LYS A 102 7.08 0.90 4.16
C LYS A 102 6.11 -0.28 4.29
N LEU A 103 4.87 0.00 4.65
CA LEU A 103 3.84 -1.03 4.86
C LEU A 103 3.59 -1.87 3.61
N GLY A 104 3.58 -1.21 2.45
CA GLY A 104 3.43 -1.92 1.19
C GLY A 104 4.66 -2.74 0.81
N THR A 105 5.87 -2.31 1.18
CA THR A 105 7.08 -3.12 0.99
C THR A 105 7.02 -4.40 1.80
N ILE A 106 6.52 -4.36 3.03
CA ILE A 106 6.29 -5.55 3.87
C ILE A 106 5.27 -6.47 3.20
N ALA A 107 4.15 -5.93 2.74
CA ALA A 107 3.12 -6.69 2.03
C ALA A 107 3.65 -7.29 0.72
N CYS A 108 4.45 -6.54 -0.03
CA CYS A 108 5.08 -6.98 -1.27
C CYS A 108 6.02 -8.17 -1.02
N ALA A 109 6.85 -8.10 0.02
CA ALA A 109 7.72 -9.20 0.40
C ALA A 109 6.92 -10.49 0.70
N GLY A 110 5.82 -10.38 1.45
CA GLY A 110 4.93 -11.52 1.70
C GLY A 110 4.35 -12.12 0.42
N CYS A 111 3.88 -11.28 -0.52
CA CYS A 111 3.33 -11.75 -1.79
C CYS A 111 4.39 -12.38 -2.70
N VAL A 112 5.56 -11.75 -2.83
CA VAL A 112 6.65 -12.24 -3.69
C VAL A 112 7.24 -13.55 -3.17
N LEU A 113 7.48 -13.65 -1.87
CA LEU A 113 7.96 -14.89 -1.25
C LEU A 113 6.93 -16.01 -1.44
N THR A 114 5.65 -15.73 -1.23
CA THR A 114 4.59 -16.72 -1.47
C THR A 114 4.55 -17.15 -2.93
N ALA A 115 4.64 -16.21 -3.88
CA ALA A 115 4.69 -16.55 -5.30
C ALA A 115 5.89 -17.42 -5.64
N ALA A 116 7.08 -17.08 -5.13
CA ALA A 116 8.31 -17.85 -5.33
C ALA A 116 8.22 -19.27 -4.77
N PHE A 117 7.75 -19.41 -3.51
CA PHE A 117 7.58 -20.75 -2.90
C PHE A 117 6.51 -21.60 -3.58
N SER A 118 5.51 -20.97 -4.19
CA SER A 118 4.43 -21.67 -4.89
C SER A 118 4.69 -21.83 -6.39
N GLY A 119 5.86 -21.46 -6.89
CA GLY A 119 6.19 -21.53 -8.33
C GLY A 119 5.30 -20.65 -9.22
N LYS A 120 4.74 -19.57 -8.68
CA LYS A 120 3.86 -18.67 -9.43
C LYS A 120 4.63 -17.53 -10.07
N ALA A 121 4.47 -17.36 -11.38
CA ALA A 121 5.03 -16.24 -12.10
C ALA A 121 4.22 -14.96 -11.81
N LEU A 122 4.92 -13.85 -11.60
CA LEU A 122 4.32 -12.54 -11.53
C LEU A 122 3.96 -12.05 -12.94
N LEU A 123 2.91 -11.22 -13.05
CA LEU A 123 2.48 -10.69 -14.33
C LEU A 123 3.50 -9.69 -14.87
N THR A 124 3.67 -9.68 -16.17
CA THR A 124 4.43 -8.68 -16.92
C THR A 124 3.47 -7.71 -17.60
N GLY A 125 3.88 -6.46 -17.70
CA GLY A 125 3.12 -5.41 -18.37
C GLY A 125 3.98 -4.71 -19.43
N THR A 126 3.51 -3.57 -19.88
CA THR A 126 4.22 -2.68 -20.80
C THR A 126 4.35 -1.29 -20.19
N VAL A 127 5.35 -0.54 -20.62
CA VAL A 127 5.46 0.89 -20.26
C VAL A 127 4.33 1.65 -20.95
N PRO A 128 3.53 2.45 -20.21
CA PRO A 128 2.46 3.25 -20.80
C PRO A 128 3.01 4.28 -21.81
N PRO A 129 2.23 4.64 -22.85
CA PRO A 129 2.59 5.70 -23.76
C PRO A 129 2.68 7.07 -23.07
N ALA A 130 3.42 8.02 -23.68
CA ALA A 130 3.80 9.27 -23.02
C ALA A 130 2.63 10.16 -22.58
N ASP A 131 1.53 10.15 -23.30
CA ASP A 131 0.29 10.89 -22.97
C ASP A 131 -0.37 10.32 -21.71
N VAL A 132 -0.43 9.00 -21.56
CA VAL A 132 -0.92 8.33 -20.36
C VAL A 132 0.06 8.52 -19.21
N ALA A 133 1.36 8.36 -19.45
CA ALA A 133 2.40 8.53 -18.45
C ALA A 133 2.38 9.94 -17.82
N SER A 134 2.18 10.99 -18.61
CA SER A 134 2.07 12.36 -18.10
C SER A 134 0.88 12.55 -17.14
N ARG A 135 -0.29 11.99 -17.48
CA ARG A 135 -1.47 12.00 -16.60
C ARG A 135 -1.25 11.22 -15.32
N MET A 136 -0.53 10.09 -15.39
CA MET A 136 -0.15 9.29 -14.22
C MET A 136 0.76 10.08 -13.28
N ILE A 137 1.78 10.79 -13.80
CA ILE A 137 2.69 11.61 -13.00
C ILE A 137 1.93 12.76 -12.33
N ILE A 138 1.07 13.47 -13.05
CA ILE A 138 0.25 14.54 -12.48
C ILE A 138 -0.65 14.02 -11.37
N THR A 139 -1.36 12.91 -11.61
CA THR A 139 -2.21 12.26 -10.59
C THR A 139 -1.40 11.85 -9.37
N SER A 140 -0.19 11.34 -9.56
CA SER A 140 0.73 10.96 -8.48
C SER A 140 1.09 12.16 -7.60
N VAL A 141 1.46 13.30 -8.18
CA VAL A 141 1.79 14.51 -7.42
C VAL A 141 0.58 14.98 -6.59
N ILE A 142 -0.58 15.08 -7.22
CA ILE A 142 -1.81 15.52 -6.56
C ILE A 142 -2.15 14.58 -5.38
N ALA A 143 -2.12 13.27 -5.60
CA ALA A 143 -2.47 12.28 -4.60
C ALA A 143 -1.47 12.23 -3.43
N ALA A 144 -0.16 12.33 -3.70
CA ALA A 144 0.87 12.37 -2.67
C ALA A 144 0.70 13.60 -1.76
N VAL A 145 0.53 14.79 -2.36
CA VAL A 145 0.34 16.04 -1.61
C VAL A 145 -0.99 16.01 -0.85
N ALA A 146 -2.09 15.58 -1.48
CA ALA A 146 -3.40 15.48 -0.82
C ALA A 146 -3.35 14.55 0.40
N ALA A 147 -2.75 13.37 0.28
CA ALA A 147 -2.61 12.43 1.40
C ALA A 147 -1.72 13.01 2.52
N TYR A 148 -0.65 13.71 2.16
CA TYR A 148 0.23 14.38 3.13
C TYR A 148 -0.50 15.51 3.87
N LEU A 149 -1.31 16.31 3.18
CA LEU A 149 -2.13 17.37 3.80
C LEU A 149 -3.12 16.77 4.81
N VAL A 150 -3.83 15.70 4.44
CA VAL A 150 -4.75 15.01 5.37
C VAL A 150 -4.00 14.42 6.56
N ASN A 151 -2.87 13.77 6.31
CA ASN A 151 -2.02 13.17 7.35
C ASN A 151 -1.46 14.22 8.32
N VAL A 152 -0.73 15.21 7.78
CA VAL A 152 0.11 16.13 8.58
C VAL A 152 -0.60 17.44 8.93
N ARG A 153 -1.26 18.09 7.96
CA ARG A 153 -1.90 19.40 8.18
C ARG A 153 -3.24 19.27 8.89
N LEU A 154 -4.06 18.30 8.47
CA LEU A 154 -5.34 18.05 9.14
C LEU A 154 -5.20 17.13 10.36
N GLY A 155 -4.00 16.56 10.60
CA GLY A 155 -3.72 15.73 11.77
C GLY A 155 -4.52 14.42 11.84
N LYS A 156 -5.07 13.95 10.71
CA LYS A 156 -5.88 12.71 10.68
C LYS A 156 -5.03 11.44 10.73
N GLY A 157 -3.70 11.57 10.62
CA GLY A 157 -2.77 10.44 10.64
C GLY A 157 -2.56 9.77 9.30
N ALA A 158 -1.46 9.02 9.21
CA ALA A 158 -0.95 8.46 7.95
C ALA A 158 -1.93 7.50 7.26
N VAL A 159 -2.57 6.60 8.03
CA VAL A 159 -3.54 5.64 7.48
C VAL A 159 -4.74 6.35 6.89
N MET A 160 -5.36 7.27 7.64
CA MET A 160 -6.52 8.02 7.18
C MET A 160 -6.20 8.90 5.97
N GLY A 161 -5.02 9.56 5.97
CA GLY A 161 -4.58 10.38 4.84
C GLY A 161 -4.54 9.59 3.54
N SER A 162 -3.88 8.43 3.58
CA SER A 162 -3.77 7.56 2.41
C SER A 162 -5.09 6.89 2.05
N ALA A 163 -5.82 6.36 3.03
CA ALA A 163 -7.05 5.62 2.79
C ALA A 163 -8.16 6.49 2.20
N ILE A 164 -8.35 7.72 2.70
CA ILE A 164 -9.33 8.66 2.14
C ILE A 164 -8.99 9.02 0.69
N VAL A 165 -7.74 9.39 0.42
CA VAL A 165 -7.32 9.75 -0.95
C VAL A 165 -7.41 8.55 -1.89
N GLY A 166 -7.01 7.36 -1.43
CA GLY A 166 -7.15 6.13 -2.20
C GLY A 166 -8.61 5.76 -2.47
N LEU A 167 -9.50 5.92 -1.49
CA LEU A 167 -10.94 5.63 -1.66
C LEU A 167 -11.60 6.61 -2.63
N VAL A 168 -11.36 7.90 -2.47
CA VAL A 168 -11.87 8.93 -3.38
C VAL A 168 -11.35 8.67 -4.80
N GLY A 169 -10.04 8.46 -4.95
CA GLY A 169 -9.45 8.16 -6.26
C GLY A 169 -10.01 6.89 -6.88
N GLY A 170 -10.20 5.83 -6.07
CA GLY A 170 -10.74 4.55 -6.51
C GLY A 170 -12.18 4.59 -6.97
N LEU A 171 -13.00 5.49 -6.41
CA LEU A 171 -14.42 5.65 -6.77
C LEU A 171 -14.60 6.69 -7.89
N VAL A 172 -13.91 7.82 -7.79
CA VAL A 172 -14.17 8.99 -8.66
C VAL A 172 -13.46 8.87 -10.01
N LEU A 173 -12.18 8.46 -10.03
CA LEU A 173 -11.41 8.44 -11.27
C LEU A 173 -11.96 7.47 -12.34
N PRO A 174 -12.36 6.22 -12.01
CA PRO A 174 -12.98 5.35 -13.00
C PRO A 174 -14.34 5.86 -13.51
N ALA A 175 -15.09 6.58 -12.66
CA ALA A 175 -16.38 7.14 -13.03
C ALA A 175 -16.26 8.35 -13.98
N LEU A 176 -15.23 9.20 -13.76
CA LEU A 176 -15.03 10.40 -14.58
C LEU A 176 -14.20 10.15 -15.84
N ILE A 177 -13.30 9.18 -15.82
CA ILE A 177 -12.35 8.90 -16.92
C ILE A 177 -12.40 7.40 -17.24
N PRO A 178 -13.42 6.91 -17.96
CA PRO A 178 -13.63 5.47 -18.19
C PRO A 178 -12.40 4.76 -18.79
N ASP A 179 -11.69 5.40 -19.72
CA ASP A 179 -10.61 4.76 -20.49
C ASP A 179 -9.37 4.41 -19.63
N ILE A 180 -8.96 5.33 -18.75
CA ILE A 180 -7.73 5.17 -17.94
C ILE A 180 -7.94 5.37 -16.44
N GLY A 181 -9.16 5.65 -16.01
CA GLY A 181 -9.48 6.02 -14.61
C GLY A 181 -9.11 4.92 -13.62
N ALA A 182 -9.27 3.65 -13.97
CA ALA A 182 -8.83 2.54 -13.12
C ALA A 182 -7.30 2.53 -12.93
N THR A 183 -6.55 2.87 -13.98
CA THR A 183 -5.09 3.03 -13.91
C THR A 183 -4.72 4.23 -13.05
N LEU A 184 -5.38 5.37 -13.25
CA LEU A 184 -5.16 6.57 -12.44
C LEU A 184 -5.54 6.36 -10.97
N ALA A 185 -6.58 5.58 -10.67
CA ALA A 185 -6.93 5.19 -9.31
C ALA A 185 -5.81 4.37 -8.65
N THR A 186 -5.18 3.48 -9.41
CA THR A 186 -4.03 2.70 -8.94
C THR A 186 -2.81 3.58 -8.67
N VAL A 187 -2.55 4.57 -9.52
CA VAL A 187 -1.51 5.59 -9.29
C VAL A 187 -1.84 6.45 -8.08
N CYS A 188 -3.11 6.86 -7.94
CA CYS A 188 -3.58 7.68 -6.84
C CYS A 188 -3.32 7.00 -5.48
N ILE A 189 -3.72 5.73 -5.31
CA ILE A 189 -3.44 5.01 -4.07
C ILE A 189 -1.94 4.75 -3.88
N CYS A 190 -1.19 4.47 -4.94
CA CYS A 190 0.26 4.31 -4.88
C CYS A 190 0.94 5.56 -4.31
N ALA A 191 0.62 6.73 -4.86
CA ALA A 191 1.20 8.00 -4.45
C ALA A 191 0.71 8.45 -3.05
N SER A 192 -0.52 8.10 -2.68
CA SER A 192 -1.02 8.36 -1.33
C SER A 192 -0.19 7.68 -0.24
N PHE A 193 0.48 6.56 -0.57
CA PHE A 193 1.41 5.90 0.35
C PHE A 193 2.66 6.73 0.64
N ALA A 194 3.16 7.51 -0.32
CA ALA A 194 4.22 8.48 -0.05
C ALA A 194 3.75 9.56 0.92
N GLY A 195 2.50 10.02 0.78
CA GLY A 195 1.85 10.97 1.70
C GLY A 195 1.67 10.47 3.14
N MET A 196 1.87 9.18 3.40
CA MET A 196 1.95 8.63 4.76
C MET A 196 3.24 9.01 5.50
N SER A 197 4.18 9.67 4.85
CA SER A 197 5.43 10.10 5.47
C SER A 197 5.20 11.07 6.61
N SER A 198 6.00 10.94 7.67
CA SER A 198 6.00 11.89 8.77
C SER A 198 6.65 13.21 8.37
N LYS A 199 6.28 14.30 9.06
CA LYS A 199 6.92 15.61 8.87
C LYS A 199 8.43 15.59 9.15
N ALA A 200 8.91 14.66 9.97
CA ALA A 200 10.35 14.51 10.24
C ALA A 200 11.12 13.93 9.04
N ARG A 201 10.44 13.21 8.13
CA ARG A 201 11.06 12.64 6.92
C ARG A 201 10.86 13.52 5.69
N ILE A 202 9.65 14.03 5.52
CA ILE A 202 9.30 14.96 4.45
C ILE A 202 8.77 16.24 5.13
N PRO A 203 9.57 17.28 5.29
CA PRO A 203 9.23 18.43 6.12
C PRO A 203 8.19 19.37 5.54
N ASN A 204 7.97 19.34 4.22
CA ASN A 204 7.04 20.26 3.54
C ASN A 204 6.42 19.66 2.27
N GLU A 205 5.40 20.36 1.75
CA GLU A 205 4.63 19.95 0.58
C GLU A 205 5.43 19.97 -0.73
N ALA A 206 6.44 20.82 -0.84
CA ALA A 206 7.28 20.89 -2.04
C ALA A 206 8.11 19.61 -2.19
N LEU A 207 8.70 19.13 -1.11
CA LEU A 207 9.40 17.84 -1.10
C LEU A 207 8.42 16.66 -1.27
N MET A 208 7.20 16.77 -0.74
CA MET A 208 6.16 15.76 -0.99
C MET A 208 5.74 15.76 -2.46
N ALA A 209 5.64 16.92 -3.11
CA ALA A 209 5.38 17.00 -4.55
C ALA A 209 6.51 16.35 -5.36
N LEU A 210 7.77 16.59 -4.98
CA LEU A 210 8.93 15.92 -5.59
C LEU A 210 8.85 14.40 -5.40
N ALA A 211 8.55 13.93 -4.20
CA ALA A 211 8.28 12.49 -3.96
C ALA A 211 7.16 11.97 -4.87
N GLY A 212 6.08 12.74 -5.04
CA GLY A 212 4.99 12.44 -5.96
C GLY A 212 5.44 12.30 -7.42
N VAL A 213 6.33 13.19 -7.90
CA VAL A 213 6.94 13.05 -9.24
C VAL A 213 7.71 11.75 -9.35
N LEU A 214 8.56 11.45 -8.37
CA LEU A 214 9.35 10.21 -8.36
C LEU A 214 8.46 8.96 -8.30
N VAL A 215 7.40 8.96 -7.48
CA VAL A 215 6.42 7.86 -7.45
C VAL A 215 5.81 7.66 -8.84
N GLY A 216 5.40 8.73 -9.52
CA GLY A 216 4.82 8.66 -10.85
C GLY A 216 5.80 8.09 -11.88
N LEU A 217 7.05 8.57 -11.88
CA LEU A 217 8.10 8.06 -12.76
C LEU A 217 8.41 6.58 -12.50
N VAL A 218 8.65 6.22 -11.23
CA VAL A 218 8.94 4.82 -10.87
C VAL A 218 7.74 3.93 -11.19
N PHE A 219 6.51 4.39 -10.97
CA PHE A 219 5.30 3.64 -11.34
C PHE A 219 5.25 3.35 -12.84
N VAL A 220 5.46 4.36 -13.69
CA VAL A 220 5.45 4.23 -15.16
C VAL A 220 6.49 3.21 -15.61
N TYR A 221 7.75 3.38 -15.21
CA TYR A 221 8.84 2.53 -15.69
C TYR A 221 8.92 1.17 -15.01
N SER A 222 8.33 0.98 -13.83
CA SER A 222 8.19 -0.32 -13.17
C SER A 222 6.95 -1.10 -13.59
N SER A 223 6.08 -0.53 -14.43
CA SER A 223 4.84 -1.19 -14.91
C SER A 223 5.07 -2.59 -15.49
N PRO A 224 6.17 -2.86 -16.25
CA PRO A 224 6.46 -4.19 -16.77
C PRO A 224 6.74 -5.26 -15.71
N TYR A 225 7.07 -4.89 -14.47
CA TYR A 225 7.61 -5.81 -13.47
C TYR A 225 6.66 -6.01 -12.31
N MET A 226 6.70 -7.19 -11.70
CA MET A 226 5.98 -7.55 -10.48
C MET A 226 4.46 -7.30 -10.52
N GLY A 227 3.85 -7.42 -11.70
CA GLY A 227 2.41 -7.26 -11.85
C GLY A 227 1.64 -8.32 -11.05
N GLY A 228 0.56 -7.90 -10.40
CA GLY A 228 -0.29 -8.76 -9.59
C GLY A 228 0.22 -9.07 -8.19
N ALA A 229 1.44 -8.64 -7.82
CA ALA A 229 1.90 -8.72 -6.43
C ALA A 229 1.23 -7.63 -5.59
N GLY A 230 0.56 -8.02 -4.51
CA GLY A 230 0.07 -7.10 -3.50
C GLY A 230 1.23 -6.34 -2.86
N GLY A 231 1.03 -5.06 -2.56
CA GLY A 231 2.06 -4.22 -1.93
C GLY A 231 3.12 -3.64 -2.86
N LYS A 232 3.22 -4.04 -4.15
CA LYS A 232 4.13 -3.42 -5.14
C LYS A 232 4.06 -1.90 -5.13
N LEU A 233 2.85 -1.35 -5.07
CA LEU A 233 2.61 0.10 -5.06
C LEU A 233 3.29 0.79 -3.89
N GLY A 234 3.30 0.16 -2.71
CA GLY A 234 3.99 0.70 -1.56
C GLY A 234 5.51 0.65 -1.69
N THR A 235 6.06 -0.38 -2.34
CA THR A 235 7.50 -0.45 -2.64
C THR A 235 7.92 0.68 -3.58
N THR A 236 7.10 0.98 -4.60
CA THR A 236 7.28 2.14 -5.49
C THR A 236 7.31 3.45 -4.68
N ALA A 237 6.33 3.66 -3.81
CA ALA A 237 6.26 4.86 -2.97
C ALA A 237 7.42 4.94 -1.97
N PHE A 238 7.80 3.82 -1.35
CA PHE A 238 8.88 3.75 -0.37
C PHE A 238 10.23 4.14 -0.97
N GLY A 239 10.60 3.55 -2.13
CA GLY A 239 11.84 3.91 -2.83
C GLY A 239 11.86 5.38 -3.22
N SER A 240 10.73 5.93 -3.66
CA SER A 240 10.62 7.35 -4.03
C SER A 240 10.74 8.29 -2.83
N VAL A 241 10.22 7.90 -1.66
CA VAL A 241 10.36 8.68 -0.40
C VAL A 241 11.78 8.65 0.13
N ILE A 242 12.50 7.52 -0.02
CA ILE A 242 13.91 7.43 0.39
C ILE A 242 14.80 8.33 -0.49
N ALA A 243 14.43 8.53 -1.76
CA ALA A 243 15.20 9.31 -2.72
C ALA A 243 15.04 10.84 -2.55
N VAL A 244 14.15 11.31 -1.68
CA VAL A 244 13.91 12.73 -1.35
C VAL A 244 14.52 13.10 -0.01
#